data_c93d61ff84787f4ed4c6900d63f03157
#
_entry.id   c93d61ff84787f4ed4c6900d63f03157
#
_cell.length_a   1.000
_cell.length_b   1.000
_cell.length_c   1.000
_cell.angle_alpha   90.00
_cell.angle_beta   90.00
_cell.angle_gamma   90.00
#
_symmetry.space_group_name_H-M   'P 1'
#
loop_
_entity.id
_entity.type
_entity.pdbx_description
1 polymer ?
#
loop_
_entity_poly.entity_id
_entity_poly.type
_entity_poly.pdbx_seq_one_letter_code
_entity_poly.pdbx_strand_id
1 'polypeptide(L)'
;MNATILAATLSTLMSVPQETDTLIAVPGDVRITVEQVAGDVTVTTWSQNQVRVLADRGSDDTIEYELKGNELSIAAHSSTGMAIVDFELTVPVAAALEISAPFADVRITGTQGSISVQTVEGDIHVEDGRGQVDLHAVDGDVMVFGSEATVQAASVDGDVTLTDVSGGIEAQTVDGDVILKDASSDNVQAATVDGDILWDGDIRDGGRYSFVTHDGDVVVGVQPGANAKVSVASFDADFEIDFEVSLEPGEQESKRFSFVLGSGSARMELESFDGSIHLTRRGHLDEE
;
A
#
# COMPACT_ATOMS: atom_id res chain seq x y z
N MET A 1 59.14 -25.75 -38.58
CA MET A 1 58.56 -25.38 -37.24
C MET A 1 57.23 -24.73 -37.50
N ASN A 2 56.14 -25.50 -37.43
CA ASN A 2 54.78 -24.99 -37.65
C ASN A 2 54.14 -24.74 -36.26
N ALA A 3 53.88 -23.49 -35.93
CA ALA A 3 53.14 -23.11 -34.72
C ALA A 3 51.65 -23.18 -35.00
N THR A 4 50.95 -24.13 -34.40
CA THR A 4 49.49 -24.25 -34.44
C THR A 4 48.94 -23.31 -33.37
N ILE A 5 48.24 -22.26 -33.81
CA ILE A 5 47.50 -21.34 -32.91
C ILE A 5 46.14 -22.00 -32.64
N LEU A 6 45.93 -22.42 -31.40
CA LEU A 6 44.64 -22.90 -30.88
C LEU A 6 43.79 -21.68 -30.48
N ALA A 7 42.80 -21.33 -31.29
CA ALA A 7 41.81 -20.33 -30.94
C ALA A 7 40.77 -20.95 -29.99
N ALA A 8 40.80 -20.58 -28.73
CA ALA A 8 39.76 -20.91 -27.77
C ALA A 8 38.56 -19.98 -28.02
N THR A 9 37.50 -20.50 -28.60
CA THR A 9 36.20 -19.82 -28.65
C THR A 9 35.53 -19.90 -27.29
N LEU A 10 35.50 -18.77 -26.58
CA LEU A 10 34.73 -18.59 -25.35
C LEU A 10 33.26 -18.48 -25.79
N SER A 11 32.51 -19.58 -25.72
CA SER A 11 31.04 -19.54 -25.85
C SER A 11 30.47 -19.06 -24.52
N THR A 12 30.07 -17.80 -24.46
CA THR A 12 29.16 -17.32 -23.43
C THR A 12 27.84 -18.04 -23.62
N LEU A 13 27.51 -18.95 -22.70
CA LEU A 13 26.16 -19.48 -22.54
C LEU A 13 25.28 -18.32 -22.04
N MET A 14 24.56 -17.67 -22.95
CA MET A 14 23.42 -16.83 -22.56
C MET A 14 22.31 -17.80 -22.15
N SER A 15 21.89 -17.76 -20.90
CA SER A 15 20.65 -18.41 -20.46
C SER A 15 19.50 -17.76 -21.24
N VAL A 16 18.79 -18.56 -22.02
CA VAL A 16 17.58 -18.10 -22.73
C VAL A 16 16.44 -18.13 -21.71
N PRO A 17 15.72 -17.01 -21.46
CA PRO A 17 14.53 -17.02 -20.64
C PRO A 17 13.55 -18.09 -21.16
N GLN A 18 12.91 -18.82 -20.24
CA GLN A 18 11.88 -19.81 -20.57
C GLN A 18 10.52 -19.28 -20.13
N GLU A 19 9.74 -18.83 -21.10
CA GLU A 19 8.35 -18.46 -20.87
C GLU A 19 7.50 -19.73 -20.67
N THR A 20 6.70 -19.72 -19.60
CA THR A 20 5.74 -20.79 -19.30
C THR A 20 4.33 -20.19 -19.27
N ASP A 21 3.38 -20.78 -19.99
CA ASP A 21 1.95 -20.39 -20.01
C ASP A 21 1.12 -21.59 -19.54
N THR A 22 0.52 -21.47 -18.36
CA THR A 22 -0.23 -22.55 -17.73
C THR A 22 -1.64 -22.07 -17.36
N LEU A 23 -2.65 -22.88 -17.69
CA LEU A 23 -4.05 -22.66 -17.29
C LEU A 23 -4.47 -23.72 -16.28
N ILE A 24 -4.94 -23.28 -15.10
CA ILE A 24 -5.37 -24.14 -14.00
C ILE A 24 -6.85 -23.85 -13.75
N ALA A 25 -7.70 -24.89 -13.88
CA ALA A 25 -9.11 -24.77 -13.52
C ALA A 25 -9.26 -24.74 -11.99
N VAL A 26 -9.97 -23.75 -11.46
CA VAL A 26 -10.14 -23.51 -10.02
C VAL A 26 -11.60 -23.17 -9.70
N PRO A 27 -12.03 -23.28 -8.42
CA PRO A 27 -13.28 -22.66 -7.95
C PRO A 27 -13.26 -21.14 -8.12
N GLY A 28 -14.42 -20.49 -8.25
CA GLY A 28 -14.51 -19.04 -8.43
C GLY A 28 -14.07 -18.22 -7.21
N ASP A 29 -14.12 -18.82 -6.01
CA ASP A 29 -13.72 -18.28 -4.71
C ASP A 29 -12.35 -18.83 -4.25
N VAL A 30 -11.47 -19.16 -5.19
CA VAL A 30 -10.15 -19.72 -4.91
C VAL A 30 -9.31 -18.77 -4.04
N ARG A 31 -8.56 -19.35 -3.09
CA ARG A 31 -7.44 -18.70 -2.42
C ARG A 31 -6.16 -19.03 -3.20
N ILE A 32 -5.41 -18.02 -3.56
CA ILE A 32 -4.16 -18.17 -4.31
C ILE A 32 -3.02 -17.67 -3.43
N THR A 33 -2.09 -18.55 -3.13
CA THR A 33 -0.85 -18.22 -2.43
C THR A 33 0.29 -18.22 -3.44
N VAL A 34 1.04 -17.12 -3.51
CA VAL A 34 2.23 -16.98 -4.36
C VAL A 34 3.45 -16.82 -3.46
N GLU A 35 4.39 -17.73 -3.61
CA GLU A 35 5.65 -17.70 -2.88
C GLU A 35 6.81 -17.65 -3.86
N GLN A 36 7.53 -16.54 -3.87
CA GLN A 36 8.76 -16.38 -4.66
C GLN A 36 9.80 -15.56 -3.89
N VAL A 37 11.03 -15.57 -4.36
CA VAL A 37 12.11 -14.82 -3.72
C VAL A 37 12.36 -13.51 -4.42
N ALA A 38 12.45 -13.51 -5.75
CA ALA A 38 12.74 -12.31 -6.55
C ALA A 38 12.05 -12.37 -7.92
N GLY A 39 11.91 -11.20 -8.55
CA GLY A 39 11.17 -10.97 -9.80
C GLY A 39 9.79 -10.41 -9.54
N ASP A 40 9.17 -9.79 -10.53
CA ASP A 40 7.92 -9.03 -10.38
C ASP A 40 6.69 -9.93 -10.35
N VAL A 41 5.62 -9.49 -9.65
CA VAL A 41 4.32 -10.16 -9.64
C VAL A 41 3.24 -9.20 -10.11
N THR A 42 2.69 -9.46 -11.29
CA THR A 42 1.54 -8.73 -11.80
C THR A 42 0.30 -9.60 -11.78
N VAL A 43 -0.77 -9.12 -11.12
CA VAL A 43 -2.05 -9.82 -11.02
C VAL A 43 -3.15 -8.99 -11.66
N THR A 44 -3.86 -9.60 -12.60
CA THR A 44 -5.08 -9.04 -13.22
C THR A 44 -6.24 -10.00 -13.04
N THR A 45 -7.46 -9.53 -13.24
CA THR A 45 -8.65 -10.36 -13.03
C THR A 45 -9.44 -10.61 -14.28
N TRP A 46 -10.18 -11.73 -14.30
CA TRP A 46 -11.17 -12.07 -15.31
C TRP A 46 -12.40 -12.76 -14.74
N SER A 47 -13.40 -12.99 -15.58
CA SER A 47 -14.65 -13.65 -15.18
C SER A 47 -14.63 -15.19 -15.29
N GLN A 48 -13.48 -15.81 -15.58
CA GLN A 48 -13.36 -17.26 -15.74
C GLN A 48 -12.94 -17.92 -14.43
N ASN A 49 -13.43 -19.14 -14.18
CA ASN A 49 -13.01 -19.96 -13.05
C ASN A 49 -11.71 -20.73 -13.39
N GLN A 50 -10.68 -20.00 -13.74
CA GLN A 50 -9.36 -20.48 -14.10
C GLN A 50 -8.32 -19.47 -13.64
N VAL A 51 -7.12 -19.94 -13.36
CA VAL A 51 -5.94 -19.11 -13.16
C VAL A 51 -5.02 -19.34 -14.34
N ARG A 52 -4.66 -18.25 -15.03
CA ARG A 52 -3.57 -18.29 -16.02
C ARG A 52 -2.30 -17.79 -15.34
N VAL A 53 -1.26 -18.55 -15.49
CA VAL A 53 0.08 -18.22 -15.01
C VAL A 53 1.00 -18.11 -16.22
N LEU A 54 1.40 -16.89 -16.55
CA LEU A 54 2.55 -16.63 -17.41
C LEU A 54 3.75 -16.40 -16.49
N ALA A 55 4.87 -17.02 -16.80
CA ALA A 55 6.07 -16.85 -16.01
C ALA A 55 7.30 -16.81 -16.93
N ASP A 56 8.11 -15.77 -16.77
CA ASP A 56 9.45 -15.67 -17.35
C ASP A 56 10.47 -16.06 -16.29
N ARG A 57 11.24 -17.10 -16.54
CA ARG A 57 12.15 -17.71 -15.58
C ARG A 57 13.48 -18.13 -16.19
N GLY A 58 14.49 -18.25 -15.34
CA GLY A 58 15.77 -18.85 -15.70
C GLY A 58 15.65 -20.34 -15.99
N SER A 59 16.64 -20.89 -16.70
CA SER A 59 16.69 -22.31 -17.07
C SER A 59 16.79 -23.25 -15.84
N ASP A 60 17.31 -22.75 -14.74
CA ASP A 60 17.54 -23.50 -13.48
C ASP A 60 16.39 -23.35 -12.47
N ASP A 61 15.41 -22.51 -12.82
CA ASP A 61 14.24 -22.22 -11.99
C ASP A 61 13.07 -23.12 -12.37
N THR A 62 12.30 -23.52 -11.39
CA THR A 62 11.11 -24.37 -11.53
C THR A 62 9.94 -23.74 -10.80
N ILE A 63 8.74 -23.92 -11.35
CA ILE A 63 7.50 -23.46 -10.71
C ILE A 63 6.69 -24.68 -10.32
N GLU A 64 6.33 -24.74 -9.06
CA GLU A 64 5.46 -25.77 -8.51
C GLU A 64 4.04 -25.24 -8.34
N TYR A 65 3.04 -26.03 -8.74
CA TYR A 65 1.62 -25.73 -8.62
C TYR A 65 0.96 -26.80 -7.80
N GLU A 66 0.29 -26.44 -6.72
CA GLU A 66 -0.47 -27.38 -5.90
C GLU A 66 -1.90 -26.87 -5.68
N LEU A 67 -2.90 -27.61 -6.17
CA LEU A 67 -4.32 -27.30 -5.95
C LEU A 67 -4.92 -28.30 -4.95
N LYS A 68 -5.34 -27.79 -3.79
CA LYS A 68 -6.01 -28.54 -2.73
C LYS A 68 -7.38 -27.94 -2.41
N GLY A 69 -8.43 -28.52 -2.96
CA GLY A 69 -9.79 -27.98 -2.78
C GLY A 69 -9.95 -26.62 -3.47
N ASN A 70 -10.05 -25.53 -2.69
CA ASN A 70 -10.10 -24.17 -3.18
C ASN A 70 -8.83 -23.36 -2.91
N GLU A 71 -7.73 -24.01 -2.57
CA GLU A 71 -6.44 -23.38 -2.31
C GLU A 71 -5.44 -23.76 -3.40
N LEU A 72 -4.95 -22.78 -4.15
CA LEU A 72 -3.92 -22.91 -5.17
C LEU A 72 -2.63 -22.28 -4.66
N SER A 73 -1.59 -23.10 -4.48
CA SER A 73 -0.24 -22.64 -4.18
C SER A 73 0.59 -22.59 -5.46
N ILE A 74 1.32 -21.50 -5.65
CA ILE A 74 2.27 -21.27 -6.74
C ILE A 74 3.60 -20.89 -6.09
N ALA A 75 4.62 -21.73 -6.26
CA ALA A 75 5.92 -21.51 -5.65
C ALA A 75 7.05 -21.59 -6.67
N ALA A 76 7.98 -20.63 -6.63
CA ALA A 76 9.17 -20.61 -7.45
C ALA A 76 10.37 -21.17 -6.70
N HIS A 77 11.10 -22.06 -7.30
CA HIS A 77 12.29 -22.70 -6.75
C HIS A 77 13.46 -22.65 -7.73
N SER A 78 14.67 -22.49 -7.22
CA SER A 78 15.91 -22.61 -8.02
C SER A 78 16.78 -23.74 -7.54
N SER A 79 17.37 -24.49 -8.46
CA SER A 79 18.33 -25.54 -8.15
C SER A 79 19.73 -25.03 -7.84
N THR A 80 20.02 -23.76 -8.17
CA THR A 80 21.36 -23.14 -8.10
C THR A 80 21.47 -21.98 -7.12
N GLY A 81 20.36 -21.54 -6.52
CA GLY A 81 20.35 -20.39 -5.59
C GLY A 81 19.00 -19.73 -5.44
N MET A 82 18.94 -18.42 -5.67
CA MET A 82 17.71 -17.64 -5.63
C MET A 82 16.94 -17.82 -6.94
N ALA A 83 15.66 -18.17 -6.88
CA ALA A 83 14.77 -18.15 -8.03
C ALA A 83 14.43 -16.69 -8.38
N ILE A 84 14.55 -16.34 -9.65
CA ILE A 84 14.15 -15.04 -10.18
C ILE A 84 13.11 -15.33 -11.27
N VAL A 85 11.84 -15.02 -10.97
CA VAL A 85 10.71 -15.35 -11.84
C VAL A 85 9.77 -14.16 -11.91
N ASP A 86 9.51 -13.64 -13.09
CA ASP A 86 8.48 -12.66 -13.31
C ASP A 86 7.14 -13.37 -13.56
N PHE A 87 6.15 -13.10 -12.72
CA PHE A 87 4.82 -13.67 -12.81
C PHE A 87 3.80 -12.68 -13.35
N GLU A 88 3.08 -13.09 -14.40
CA GLU A 88 1.84 -12.45 -14.83
C GLU A 88 0.67 -13.42 -14.58
N LEU A 89 -0.14 -13.11 -13.55
CA LEU A 89 -1.26 -13.92 -13.15
C LEU A 89 -2.58 -13.29 -13.64
N THR A 90 -3.45 -14.10 -14.26
CA THR A 90 -4.83 -13.69 -14.49
C THR A 90 -5.74 -14.61 -13.70
N VAL A 91 -6.47 -14.04 -12.73
CA VAL A 91 -7.19 -14.79 -11.71
C VAL A 91 -8.70 -14.51 -11.73
N PRO A 92 -9.56 -15.39 -11.16
CA PRO A 92 -10.97 -15.06 -10.98
C PRO A 92 -11.14 -13.77 -10.16
N VAL A 93 -12.09 -12.92 -10.52
CA VAL A 93 -12.35 -11.62 -9.86
C VAL A 93 -12.62 -11.74 -8.36
N ALA A 94 -13.15 -12.86 -7.88
CA ALA A 94 -13.44 -13.13 -6.46
C ALA A 94 -12.31 -13.90 -5.75
N ALA A 95 -11.16 -14.11 -6.39
CA ALA A 95 -10.04 -14.81 -5.79
C ALA A 95 -9.48 -14.02 -4.60
N ALA A 96 -9.18 -14.74 -3.51
CA ALA A 96 -8.38 -14.21 -2.41
C ALA A 96 -6.90 -14.40 -2.73
N LEU A 97 -6.09 -13.37 -2.53
CA LEU A 97 -4.65 -13.36 -2.84
C LEU A 97 -3.82 -13.26 -1.57
N GLU A 98 -2.81 -14.10 -1.47
CA GLU A 98 -1.76 -14.04 -0.47
C GLU A 98 -0.41 -14.14 -1.18
N ILE A 99 0.37 -13.06 -1.18
CA ILE A 99 1.61 -12.95 -1.94
C ILE A 99 2.76 -12.65 -0.98
N SER A 100 3.75 -13.53 -0.98
CA SER A 100 5.02 -13.34 -0.27
C SER A 100 6.15 -13.32 -1.28
N ALA A 101 6.69 -12.13 -1.53
CA ALA A 101 7.69 -11.87 -2.56
C ALA A 101 8.74 -10.88 -2.05
N PRO A 102 9.75 -11.34 -1.28
CA PRO A 102 10.69 -10.46 -0.58
C PRO A 102 11.44 -9.46 -1.47
N PHE A 103 11.76 -9.80 -2.71
CA PHE A 103 12.51 -8.93 -3.63
C PHE A 103 11.74 -8.79 -4.95
N ALA A 104 10.57 -8.13 -4.88
CA ALA A 104 9.67 -8.02 -6.02
C ALA A 104 8.76 -6.81 -5.91
N ASP A 105 8.51 -6.16 -7.04
CA ASP A 105 7.37 -5.28 -7.17
C ASP A 105 6.10 -6.11 -7.37
N VAL A 106 5.05 -5.75 -6.62
CA VAL A 106 3.74 -6.42 -6.70
C VAL A 106 2.68 -5.45 -7.19
N ARG A 107 2.05 -5.78 -8.32
CA ARG A 107 0.95 -4.99 -8.87
C ARG A 107 -0.31 -5.82 -9.01
N ILE A 108 -1.42 -5.37 -8.40
CA ILE A 108 -2.70 -6.09 -8.40
C ILE A 108 -3.81 -5.16 -8.87
N THR A 109 -4.62 -5.63 -9.83
CA THR A 109 -5.73 -4.84 -10.37
C THR A 109 -7.04 -5.62 -10.39
N GLY A 110 -8.12 -5.02 -9.83
CA GLY A 110 -9.52 -5.43 -10.04
C GLY A 110 -10.00 -6.59 -9.17
N THR A 111 -9.31 -6.95 -8.09
CA THR A 111 -9.70 -8.06 -7.21
C THR A 111 -10.82 -7.68 -6.26
N GLN A 112 -11.87 -8.54 -6.15
CA GLN A 112 -12.97 -8.40 -5.19
C GLN A 112 -12.80 -9.29 -3.95
N GLY A 113 -11.84 -10.20 -3.93
CA GLY A 113 -11.44 -10.98 -2.76
C GLY A 113 -10.50 -10.22 -1.83
N SER A 114 -10.11 -10.86 -0.73
CA SER A 114 -9.09 -10.30 0.15
C SER A 114 -7.72 -10.31 -0.52
N ILE A 115 -6.93 -9.29 -0.24
CA ILE A 115 -5.54 -9.15 -0.70
C ILE A 115 -4.64 -9.07 0.53
N SER A 116 -3.60 -9.89 0.57
CA SER A 116 -2.52 -9.80 1.54
C SER A 116 -1.19 -9.88 0.79
N VAL A 117 -0.34 -8.87 0.94
CA VAL A 117 0.97 -8.79 0.26
C VAL A 117 2.05 -8.47 1.27
N GLN A 118 3.16 -9.17 1.19
CA GLN A 118 4.36 -8.92 1.98
C GLN A 118 5.59 -8.87 1.09
N THR A 119 6.32 -7.75 1.14
CA THR A 119 7.62 -7.55 0.48
C THR A 119 8.68 -7.12 1.50
N VAL A 120 9.93 -7.24 1.13
CA VAL A 120 11.07 -6.66 1.87
C VAL A 120 11.68 -5.52 1.06
N GLU A 121 12.04 -5.74 -0.19
CA GLU A 121 12.46 -4.72 -1.15
C GLU A 121 11.54 -4.79 -2.35
N GLY A 122 10.89 -3.70 -2.71
CA GLY A 122 9.98 -3.57 -3.84
C GLY A 122 8.65 -2.96 -3.46
N ASP A 123 8.03 -2.31 -4.42
CA ASP A 123 6.81 -1.55 -4.25
C ASP A 123 5.56 -2.44 -4.32
N ILE A 124 4.53 -2.04 -3.58
CA ILE A 124 3.21 -2.67 -3.64
C ILE A 124 2.21 -1.68 -4.23
N HIS A 125 1.60 -2.06 -5.34
CA HIS A 125 0.57 -1.26 -6.01
C HIS A 125 -0.74 -2.06 -6.15
N VAL A 126 -1.82 -1.56 -5.54
CA VAL A 126 -3.16 -2.15 -5.64
C VAL A 126 -4.13 -1.15 -6.25
N GLU A 127 -4.81 -1.55 -7.30
CA GLU A 127 -5.83 -0.77 -7.99
C GLU A 127 -7.17 -1.50 -8.02
N ASP A 128 -8.28 -0.77 -7.78
CA ASP A 128 -9.64 -1.29 -7.78
C ASP A 128 -9.86 -2.51 -6.84
N GLY A 129 -9.18 -2.54 -5.70
CA GLY A 129 -9.33 -3.57 -4.68
C GLY A 129 -10.67 -3.46 -3.93
N ARG A 130 -11.24 -4.61 -3.53
CA ARG A 130 -12.44 -4.66 -2.69
C ARG A 130 -12.24 -5.61 -1.51
N GLY A 131 -13.05 -5.42 -0.45
CA GLY A 131 -13.01 -6.29 0.71
C GLY A 131 -11.96 -5.89 1.74
N GLN A 132 -11.00 -6.74 2.02
CA GLN A 132 -9.88 -6.47 2.94
C GLN A 132 -8.57 -6.44 2.15
N VAL A 133 -7.82 -5.39 2.33
CA VAL A 133 -6.50 -5.17 1.71
C VAL A 133 -5.49 -4.95 2.82
N ASP A 134 -4.49 -5.83 2.91
CA ASP A 134 -3.47 -5.88 3.95
C ASP A 134 -2.08 -5.92 3.29
N LEU A 135 -1.34 -4.82 3.36
CA LEU A 135 -0.12 -4.60 2.59
C LEU A 135 1.03 -4.23 3.52
N HIS A 136 2.13 -4.97 3.43
CA HIS A 136 3.33 -4.73 4.21
C HIS A 136 4.58 -4.72 3.34
N ALA A 137 5.27 -3.60 3.33
CA ALA A 137 6.62 -3.46 2.77
C ALA A 137 7.62 -3.19 3.90
N VAL A 138 8.89 -3.43 3.66
CA VAL A 138 9.97 -2.97 4.54
C VAL A 138 10.71 -1.81 3.87
N ASP A 139 11.22 -1.99 2.68
CA ASP A 139 11.90 -0.99 1.85
C ASP A 139 11.16 -0.95 0.50
N GLY A 140 10.29 0.02 0.34
CA GLY A 140 9.44 0.22 -0.82
C GLY A 140 8.13 0.91 -0.50
N ASP A 141 7.55 1.52 -1.50
CA ASP A 141 6.33 2.28 -1.39
C ASP A 141 5.08 1.38 -1.43
N VAL A 142 4.06 1.79 -0.68
CA VAL A 142 2.75 1.13 -0.71
C VAL A 142 1.72 2.08 -1.29
N MET A 143 1.18 1.74 -2.45
CA MET A 143 0.22 2.56 -3.19
C MET A 143 -1.11 1.83 -3.39
N VAL A 144 -2.22 2.46 -3.00
CA VAL A 144 -3.58 1.96 -3.24
C VAL A 144 -4.40 3.02 -3.94
N PHE A 145 -5.06 2.63 -5.02
CA PHE A 145 -5.85 3.53 -5.84
C PHE A 145 -7.24 2.95 -6.14
N GLY A 146 -8.29 3.81 -6.09
CA GLY A 146 -9.64 3.47 -6.55
C GLY A 146 -10.32 2.34 -5.77
N SER A 147 -10.01 2.12 -4.50
CA SER A 147 -10.41 0.92 -3.77
C SER A 147 -11.59 1.13 -2.83
N GLU A 148 -12.58 0.23 -2.90
CA GLU A 148 -13.72 0.15 -1.95
C GLU A 148 -13.43 -0.96 -0.92
N ALA A 149 -12.52 -0.71 0.02
CA ALA A 149 -11.95 -1.73 0.88
C ALA A 149 -11.67 -1.22 2.30
N THR A 150 -11.55 -2.14 3.26
CA THR A 150 -10.81 -1.85 4.49
C THR A 150 -9.33 -2.06 4.20
N VAL A 151 -8.55 -0.99 4.25
CA VAL A 151 -7.13 -1.00 3.90
C VAL A 151 -6.28 -0.89 5.15
N GLN A 152 -5.35 -1.82 5.31
CA GLN A 152 -4.21 -1.73 6.22
C GLN A 152 -2.95 -1.70 5.36
N ALA A 153 -2.22 -0.61 5.40
CA ALA A 153 -1.03 -0.39 4.58
C ALA A 153 0.12 0.05 5.49
N ALA A 154 1.22 -0.66 5.43
CA ALA A 154 2.39 -0.35 6.24
C ALA A 154 3.68 -0.49 5.44
N SER A 155 4.59 0.48 5.64
CA SER A 155 5.99 0.38 5.25
C SER A 155 6.91 0.64 6.46
N VAL A 156 8.19 0.37 6.32
CA VAL A 156 9.18 0.82 7.30
C VAL A 156 10.00 1.97 6.69
N ASP A 157 10.53 1.79 5.49
CA ASP A 157 11.28 2.78 4.73
C ASP A 157 10.63 2.91 3.35
N GLY A 158 9.75 3.89 3.21
CA GLY A 158 8.96 4.17 2.02
C GLY A 158 7.61 4.83 2.34
N ASP A 159 7.02 5.43 1.34
CA ASP A 159 5.78 6.18 1.46
C ASP A 159 4.55 5.26 1.42
N VAL A 160 3.50 5.68 2.13
CA VAL A 160 2.18 5.05 2.04
C VAL A 160 1.20 6.03 1.40
N THR A 161 0.83 5.77 0.16
CA THR A 161 -0.09 6.63 -0.60
C THR A 161 -1.41 5.92 -0.89
N LEU A 162 -2.52 6.47 -0.38
CA LEU A 162 -3.87 5.98 -0.65
C LEU A 162 -4.69 7.07 -1.34
N THR A 163 -5.16 6.80 -2.55
CA THR A 163 -5.94 7.75 -3.35
C THR A 163 -7.28 7.15 -3.77
N ASP A 164 -8.38 7.92 -3.63
CA ASP A 164 -9.74 7.48 -3.96
C ASP A 164 -10.12 6.16 -3.25
N VAL A 165 -9.85 6.11 -1.93
CA VAL A 165 -10.15 4.95 -1.10
C VAL A 165 -11.38 5.22 -0.24
N SER A 166 -12.31 4.25 -0.22
CA SER A 166 -13.47 4.25 0.67
C SER A 166 -13.50 3.01 1.55
N GLY A 167 -13.89 3.17 2.82
CA GLY A 167 -13.86 2.12 3.84
C GLY A 167 -12.95 2.50 5.01
N GLY A 168 -12.60 1.56 5.87
CA GLY A 168 -11.67 1.82 6.98
C GLY A 168 -10.24 1.96 6.46
N ILE A 169 -9.49 2.91 7.02
CA ILE A 169 -8.09 3.17 6.62
C ILE A 169 -7.19 3.11 7.85
N GLU A 170 -6.17 2.28 7.78
CA GLU A 170 -5.02 2.27 8.68
C GLU A 170 -3.75 2.32 7.80
N ALA A 171 -3.01 3.44 7.87
CA ALA A 171 -1.82 3.70 7.08
C ALA A 171 -0.66 4.05 8.01
N GLN A 172 0.46 3.35 7.90
CA GLN A 172 1.59 3.53 8.80
C GLN A 172 2.91 3.42 8.05
N THR A 173 3.86 4.28 8.42
CA THR A 173 5.25 4.10 8.04
C THR A 173 6.17 4.46 9.21
N VAL A 174 7.46 4.23 9.09
CA VAL A 174 8.43 4.69 10.09
C VAL A 174 9.26 5.83 9.52
N ASP A 175 9.83 5.66 8.33
CA ASP A 175 10.61 6.66 7.61
C ASP A 175 9.97 6.82 6.22
N GLY A 176 9.20 7.89 6.06
CA GLY A 176 8.42 8.18 4.87
C GLY A 176 7.11 8.90 5.18
N ASP A 177 6.41 9.32 4.14
CA ASP A 177 5.19 10.08 4.24
C ASP A 177 3.94 9.20 4.18
N VAL A 178 2.87 9.65 4.84
CA VAL A 178 1.54 9.08 4.70
C VAL A 178 0.65 10.05 3.95
N ILE A 179 0.29 9.72 2.72
CA ILE A 179 -0.47 10.59 1.82
C ILE A 179 -1.85 9.98 1.55
N LEU A 180 -2.90 10.64 2.04
CA LEU A 180 -4.29 10.21 1.89
C LEU A 180 -5.06 11.26 1.09
N LYS A 181 -5.32 10.98 -0.21
CA LYS A 181 -6.00 11.89 -1.13
C LYS A 181 -7.36 11.35 -1.57
N ASP A 182 -8.34 12.23 -1.71
CA ASP A 182 -9.71 11.91 -2.14
C ASP A 182 -10.36 10.74 -1.36
N ALA A 183 -9.89 10.53 -0.13
CA ALA A 183 -10.37 9.44 0.70
C ALA A 183 -11.77 9.75 1.28
N SER A 184 -12.63 8.73 1.28
CA SER A 184 -14.01 8.81 1.71
C SER A 184 -14.29 7.77 2.82
N SER A 185 -13.69 8.00 3.99
CA SER A 185 -13.73 7.09 5.14
C SER A 185 -14.36 7.74 6.36
N ASP A 186 -14.97 6.95 7.24
CA ASP A 186 -15.44 7.35 8.57
C ASP A 186 -14.54 6.85 9.71
N ASN A 187 -13.49 6.10 9.38
CA ASN A 187 -12.50 5.64 10.34
C ASN A 187 -11.11 5.63 9.69
N VAL A 188 -10.27 6.57 10.09
CA VAL A 188 -8.93 6.78 9.55
C VAL A 188 -7.91 6.83 10.68
N GLN A 189 -6.86 6.05 10.55
CA GLN A 189 -5.67 6.14 11.37
C GLN A 189 -4.47 6.24 10.44
N ALA A 190 -3.69 7.32 10.59
CA ALA A 190 -2.43 7.50 9.88
C ALA A 190 -1.33 7.82 10.88
N ALA A 191 -0.21 7.16 10.78
CA ALA A 191 0.92 7.36 11.67
C ALA A 191 2.25 7.22 10.91
N THR A 192 3.19 8.11 11.24
CA THR A 192 4.60 7.97 10.87
C THR A 192 5.50 8.33 12.05
N VAL A 193 6.78 8.03 11.97
CA VAL A 193 7.74 8.48 12.98
C VAL A 193 8.56 9.64 12.42
N ASP A 194 9.14 9.50 11.24
CA ASP A 194 9.92 10.53 10.54
C ASP A 194 9.31 10.70 9.14
N GLY A 195 8.51 11.73 8.98
CA GLY A 195 7.79 12.06 7.75
C GLY A 195 6.48 12.79 7.99
N ASP A 196 5.87 13.21 6.92
CA ASP A 196 4.67 14.04 6.93
C ASP A 196 3.39 13.22 6.78
N ILE A 197 2.29 13.75 7.31
CA ILE A 197 0.95 13.20 7.10
C ILE A 197 0.12 14.21 6.34
N LEU A 198 -0.31 13.86 5.13
CA LEU A 198 -1.21 14.65 4.32
C LEU A 198 -2.60 13.99 4.24
N TRP A 199 -3.62 14.69 4.69
CA TRP A 199 -5.02 14.32 4.55
C TRP A 199 -5.78 15.30 3.65
N ASP A 200 -6.26 14.82 2.50
CA ASP A 200 -7.21 15.51 1.62
C ASP A 200 -8.41 14.59 1.33
N GLY A 201 -9.24 14.41 2.33
CA GLY A 201 -10.40 13.54 2.26
C GLY A 201 -11.65 14.16 2.88
N ASP A 202 -12.75 13.41 2.83
CA ASP A 202 -14.02 13.84 3.41
C ASP A 202 -14.05 13.59 4.92
N ILE A 203 -14.26 14.65 5.72
CA ILE A 203 -14.57 14.53 7.14
C ILE A 203 -16.07 14.26 7.28
N ARG A 204 -16.42 13.00 7.59
CA ARG A 204 -17.81 12.53 7.70
C ARG A 204 -18.37 12.72 9.11
N ASP A 205 -19.66 13.01 9.20
CA ASP A 205 -20.36 13.10 10.49
C ASP A 205 -20.26 11.77 11.26
N GLY A 206 -19.85 11.85 12.53
CA GLY A 206 -19.63 10.68 13.39
C GLY A 206 -18.33 9.94 13.14
N GLY A 207 -17.53 10.37 12.18
CA GLY A 207 -16.24 9.77 11.84
C GLY A 207 -15.19 9.92 12.95
N ARG A 208 -14.14 9.12 12.83
CA ARG A 208 -12.95 9.15 13.70
C ARG A 208 -11.71 9.24 12.84
N TYR A 209 -10.87 10.21 13.13
CA TYR A 209 -9.65 10.53 12.42
C TYR A 209 -8.52 10.69 13.40
N SER A 210 -7.42 10.00 13.23
CA SER A 210 -6.23 10.08 14.07
C SER A 210 -5.00 10.20 13.17
N PHE A 211 -4.28 11.31 13.29
CA PHE A 211 -3.07 11.61 12.55
C PHE A 211 -1.95 11.90 13.53
N VAL A 212 -0.92 11.06 13.54
CA VAL A 212 0.16 11.09 14.53
C VAL A 212 1.51 10.98 13.84
N THR A 213 2.35 11.99 13.98
CA THR A 213 3.77 11.92 13.61
C THR A 213 4.66 12.26 14.80
N HIS A 214 5.90 11.82 14.79
CA HIS A 214 6.86 12.22 15.80
C HIS A 214 7.71 13.39 15.27
N ASP A 215 8.32 13.25 14.10
CA ASP A 215 9.12 14.28 13.43
C ASP A 215 8.57 14.49 12.03
N GLY A 216 7.87 15.60 11.82
CA GLY A 216 7.21 15.95 10.57
C GLY A 216 5.89 16.70 10.75
N ASP A 217 5.33 17.09 9.65
CA ASP A 217 4.15 17.94 9.58
C ASP A 217 2.85 17.13 9.44
N VAL A 218 1.77 17.63 10.02
CA VAL A 218 0.42 17.09 9.80
C VAL A 218 -0.41 18.13 9.06
N VAL A 219 -0.69 17.88 7.79
CA VAL A 219 -1.46 18.79 6.95
C VAL A 219 -2.85 18.20 6.66
N VAL A 220 -3.89 18.93 7.04
CA VAL A 220 -5.29 18.49 6.91
C VAL A 220 -6.10 19.46 6.07
N GLY A 221 -6.56 19.00 4.91
CA GLY A 221 -7.53 19.70 4.07
C GLY A 221 -8.95 19.56 4.63
N VAL A 222 -9.55 20.66 5.03
CA VAL A 222 -10.90 20.71 5.60
C VAL A 222 -11.91 21.19 4.56
N GLN A 223 -12.89 20.32 4.22
CA GLN A 223 -13.95 20.70 3.28
C GLN A 223 -14.93 21.71 3.90
N PRO A 224 -15.58 22.59 3.11
CA PRO A 224 -16.61 23.47 3.60
C PRO A 224 -17.75 22.71 4.27
N GLY A 225 -18.15 23.15 5.50
CA GLY A 225 -19.24 22.53 6.25
C GLY A 225 -18.84 21.28 7.02
N ALA A 226 -17.57 20.98 7.16
CA ALA A 226 -17.07 19.91 8.03
C ALA A 226 -17.56 20.11 9.48
N ASN A 227 -17.92 19.00 10.12
CA ASN A 227 -18.40 18.97 11.50
C ASN A 227 -17.50 18.06 12.33
N ALA A 228 -16.54 18.63 13.04
CA ALA A 228 -15.61 17.85 13.85
C ALA A 228 -15.27 18.54 15.17
N LYS A 229 -15.10 17.75 16.23
CA LYS A 229 -14.33 18.16 17.39
C LYS A 229 -12.87 17.78 17.13
N VAL A 230 -12.02 18.79 17.03
CA VAL A 230 -10.58 18.64 16.76
C VAL A 230 -9.83 18.79 18.07
N SER A 231 -8.98 17.82 18.38
CA SER A 231 -8.04 17.85 19.50
C SER A 231 -6.64 17.87 18.93
N VAL A 232 -5.86 18.87 19.30
CA VAL A 232 -4.48 19.03 18.84
C VAL A 232 -3.55 18.84 20.02
N ALA A 233 -2.53 18.02 19.86
CA ALA A 233 -1.44 17.84 20.79
C ALA A 233 -0.12 18.11 20.06
N SER A 234 0.63 19.11 20.52
CA SER A 234 1.93 19.48 19.99
C SER A 234 2.90 19.60 21.15
N PHE A 235 4.12 19.11 20.99
CA PHE A 235 5.15 19.28 22.04
C PHE A 235 6.08 20.46 21.74
N ASP A 236 6.59 20.60 20.52
CA ASP A 236 7.41 21.71 20.06
C ASP A 236 7.03 22.15 18.63
N ALA A 237 5.81 21.81 18.21
CA ALA A 237 5.27 22.08 16.89
C ALA A 237 4.50 23.41 16.85
N ASP A 238 4.61 24.10 15.71
CA ASP A 238 3.78 25.25 15.38
C ASP A 238 2.39 24.78 14.91
N PHE A 239 1.37 25.61 15.15
CA PHE A 239 0.00 25.31 14.75
C PHE A 239 -0.56 26.46 13.88
N GLU A 240 -1.00 26.12 12.68
CA GLU A 240 -1.60 27.09 11.74
C GLU A 240 -3.01 26.64 11.32
N ILE A 241 -3.91 27.62 11.22
CA ILE A 241 -5.27 27.42 10.68
C ILE A 241 -5.60 28.56 9.72
N ASP A 242 -6.00 28.23 8.50
CA ASP A 242 -6.34 29.18 7.45
C ASP A 242 -7.77 29.78 7.56
N PHE A 243 -8.51 29.42 8.59
CA PHE A 243 -9.90 29.87 8.77
C PHE A 243 -10.22 30.14 10.25
N GLU A 244 -11.28 30.92 10.49
CA GLU A 244 -11.69 31.29 11.85
C GLU A 244 -12.25 30.07 12.60
N VAL A 245 -11.75 29.81 13.82
CA VAL A 245 -12.25 28.80 14.75
C VAL A 245 -12.56 29.40 16.11
N SER A 246 -13.49 28.80 16.82
CA SER A 246 -13.79 29.14 18.20
C SER A 246 -13.14 28.14 19.14
N LEU A 247 -12.14 28.59 19.90
CA LEU A 247 -11.47 27.76 20.91
C LEU A 247 -12.43 27.46 22.09
N GLU A 248 -12.44 26.22 22.57
CA GLU A 248 -13.16 25.86 23.80
C GLU A 248 -12.47 26.46 25.02
N PRO A 249 -13.22 27.10 25.95
CA PRO A 249 -12.62 27.66 27.15
C PRO A 249 -12.21 26.54 28.11
N GLY A 250 -10.95 26.49 28.51
CA GLY A 250 -10.50 25.74 29.67
C GLY A 250 -9.40 24.69 29.46
N GLU A 251 -9.01 24.35 28.25
CA GLU A 251 -7.93 23.38 27.96
C GLU A 251 -6.71 24.03 27.28
N GLN A 252 -6.24 25.14 27.84
CA GLN A 252 -4.95 25.71 27.47
C GLN A 252 -3.87 25.29 28.48
N GLU A 253 -3.65 24.00 28.63
CA GLU A 253 -2.31 23.55 29.04
C GLU A 253 -1.42 23.70 27.82
N SER A 254 -0.28 24.32 27.97
CA SER A 254 0.55 24.98 26.96
C SER A 254 0.94 24.16 25.71
N LYS A 255 0.40 22.98 25.46
CA LYS A 255 0.72 22.05 24.37
C LYS A 255 -0.47 21.19 23.89
N ARG A 256 -1.67 21.40 24.43
CA ARG A 256 -2.92 20.73 24.03
C ARG A 256 -4.05 21.73 24.03
N PHE A 257 -4.82 21.74 22.95
CA PHE A 257 -6.03 22.54 22.84
C PHE A 257 -7.07 21.83 21.99
N SER A 258 -8.31 22.25 22.08
CA SER A 258 -9.38 21.71 21.26
C SER A 258 -10.31 22.81 20.78
N PHE A 259 -10.91 22.57 19.62
CA PHE A 259 -11.90 23.44 19.03
C PHE A 259 -12.95 22.63 18.26
N VAL A 260 -14.04 23.30 17.91
CA VAL A 260 -15.16 22.69 17.22
C VAL A 260 -15.35 23.32 15.85
N LEU A 261 -15.42 22.49 14.83
CA LEU A 261 -15.87 22.82 13.49
C LEU A 261 -17.35 22.43 13.36
N GLY A 262 -18.18 23.37 12.91
CA GLY A 262 -19.61 23.14 12.74
C GLY A 262 -20.30 22.59 13.99
N SER A 263 -20.94 21.44 13.89
CA SER A 263 -21.65 20.77 15.01
C SER A 263 -20.74 19.92 15.90
N GLY A 264 -19.49 19.63 15.48
CA GLY A 264 -18.59 18.77 16.22
C GLY A 264 -18.95 17.28 16.23
N SER A 265 -19.63 16.80 15.19
CA SER A 265 -20.14 15.42 15.16
C SER A 265 -19.05 14.37 14.96
N ALA A 266 -18.02 14.64 14.18
CA ALA A 266 -16.83 13.79 14.05
C ALA A 266 -15.82 14.07 15.18
N ARG A 267 -14.88 13.16 15.35
CA ARG A 267 -13.74 13.32 16.25
C ARG A 267 -12.45 13.24 15.44
N MET A 268 -11.57 14.22 15.62
CA MET A 268 -10.27 14.31 14.97
C MET A 268 -9.19 14.55 16.03
N GLU A 269 -8.16 13.75 16.02
CA GLU A 269 -6.98 13.83 16.87
C GLU A 269 -5.76 14.06 15.98
N LEU A 270 -5.05 15.16 16.23
CA LEU A 270 -3.85 15.56 15.49
C LEU A 270 -2.70 15.66 16.50
N GLU A 271 -1.63 14.96 16.25
CA GLU A 271 -0.46 14.94 17.13
C GLU A 271 0.82 15.01 16.31
N SER A 272 1.68 16.01 16.60
CA SER A 272 3.06 16.08 16.16
C SER A 272 3.94 16.42 17.36
N PHE A 273 5.08 15.73 17.48
CA PHE A 273 6.00 16.01 18.59
C PHE A 273 6.98 17.13 18.20
N ASP A 274 7.60 17.06 17.02
CA ASP A 274 8.49 18.08 16.43
C ASP A 274 8.09 18.27 14.97
N GLY A 275 7.61 19.47 14.61
CA GLY A 275 7.07 19.78 13.29
C GLY A 275 5.90 20.76 13.39
N SER A 276 5.07 20.84 12.36
CA SER A 276 3.89 21.73 12.35
C SER A 276 2.58 20.97 12.14
N ILE A 277 1.48 21.54 12.63
CA ILE A 277 0.14 21.04 12.35
C ILE A 277 -0.62 22.15 11.61
N HIS A 278 -0.96 21.90 10.35
CA HIS A 278 -1.62 22.87 9.49
C HIS A 278 -3.01 22.37 9.06
N LEU A 279 -4.04 23.14 9.44
CA LEU A 279 -5.39 22.96 8.92
C LEU A 279 -5.67 23.99 7.84
N THR A 280 -5.75 23.52 6.62
CA THR A 280 -6.03 24.35 5.44
C THR A 280 -7.41 24.05 4.86
N ARG A 281 -7.85 24.87 3.91
CA ARG A 281 -9.06 24.56 3.15
C ARG A 281 -8.75 23.52 2.09
N ARG A 282 -9.61 22.49 1.98
CA ARG A 282 -9.50 21.50 0.91
C ARG A 282 -9.35 22.15 -0.47
N GLY A 283 -8.46 21.64 -1.31
CA GLY A 283 -8.15 22.16 -2.64
C GLY A 283 -7.06 23.24 -2.67
N HIS A 284 -6.42 23.57 -1.55
CA HIS A 284 -5.26 24.46 -1.50
C HIS A 284 -3.95 23.70 -1.24
N LEU A 285 -4.00 22.39 -1.16
CA LEU A 285 -2.85 21.51 -0.88
C LEU A 285 -1.90 21.33 -2.08
N ASP A 286 -2.32 21.73 -3.28
CA ASP A 286 -1.54 21.55 -4.52
C ASP A 286 -0.83 22.87 -4.98
N GLU A 287 -0.83 23.94 -4.17
CA GLU A 287 -0.29 25.27 -4.57
C GLU A 287 1.07 25.63 -3.91
N GLU A 288 1.77 24.73 -3.21
CA GLU A 288 3.11 25.01 -2.67
C GLU A 288 4.22 24.17 -3.31
#